data_31112e4a394cd71816a27f0a1e4fd0e5
#
_entry.id   31112e4a394cd71816a27f0a1e4fd0e5
#
_cell.length_a   1.000
_cell.length_b   1.000
_cell.length_c   1.000
_cell.angle_alpha   90.00
_cell.angle_beta   90.00
_cell.angle_gamma   90.00
#
_symmetry.space_group_name_H-M   'P 1'
#
loop_
_entity.id
_entity.type
_entity.pdbx_description
1 polymer ?
#
loop_
_entity_poly.entity_id
_entity_poly.type
_entity_poly.pdbx_seq_one_letter_code
_entity_poly.pdbx_strand_id
1 'polypeptide(L)'
;MNEAGLNARWLRADMADEKTQKFTKDVLNHMRERLSDYQEEYGELYNLEATPAESTAYRLAKHDKKHYPDIITAGHEGDTPYYTNSSHLPVDYTSDIFDALDVQDELQTLYTSGTVFHAFLGEKLPDWKAAATLVRKIAENYRLPYYTLSPTYSVCKEHGYIAGEHFICPTCGKKAEVYSRITGYYRPVQNWNDGKAQEYKNRTVYDILHSGAPAAKLVSIVKQEEQPAVGGKHATRTMVTMTKDDVKIQHPDTVKYLFTTSTCPNCKIAKKMLAEAEEEYQLIDAEKNPELVSRYGIMQALSLIHISEPTR
;
A
#
# COMPACT_ATOMS: atom_id res chain seq x y z
N MET A 1 3.08 -16.41 -3.55
CA MET A 1 4.12 -16.54 -4.61
C MET A 1 5.49 -16.87 -4.03
N ASN A 2 5.86 -16.36 -2.87
CA ASN A 2 7.13 -16.67 -2.21
C ASN A 2 7.37 -18.18 -2.07
N GLU A 3 6.46 -18.89 -1.43
CA GLU A 3 6.57 -20.33 -1.20
C GLU A 3 6.43 -21.14 -2.50
N ALA A 4 5.76 -20.59 -3.51
CA ALA A 4 5.73 -21.20 -4.85
C ALA A 4 7.13 -21.20 -5.49
N GLY A 5 7.87 -20.08 -5.36
CA GLY A 5 9.26 -19.98 -5.80
C GLY A 5 10.17 -20.97 -5.08
N LEU A 6 10.06 -21.05 -3.76
CA LEU A 6 10.86 -21.96 -2.93
C LEU A 6 10.59 -23.46 -3.24
N ASN A 7 9.35 -23.82 -3.48
CA ASN A 7 8.95 -25.22 -3.73
C ASN A 7 9.11 -25.64 -5.19
N ALA A 8 9.11 -24.72 -6.15
CA ALA A 8 9.29 -25.03 -7.55
C ALA A 8 10.71 -25.55 -7.82
N ARG A 9 10.82 -26.83 -8.27
CA ARG A 9 12.11 -27.51 -8.47
C ARG A 9 13.07 -26.78 -9.41
N TRP A 10 12.52 -26.03 -10.35
CA TRP A 10 13.25 -25.28 -11.38
C TRP A 10 13.57 -23.84 -10.98
N LEU A 11 13.06 -23.39 -9.83
CA LEU A 11 13.29 -22.03 -9.32
C LEU A 11 14.13 -22.05 -8.03
N ARG A 12 13.63 -22.71 -6.98
CA ARG A 12 14.31 -22.88 -5.69
C ARG A 12 14.80 -21.59 -5.05
N ALA A 13 14.02 -20.53 -5.19
CA ALA A 13 14.35 -19.20 -4.70
C ALA A 13 13.13 -18.49 -4.11
N ASP A 14 13.35 -17.63 -3.14
CA ASP A 14 12.32 -16.81 -2.50
C ASP A 14 11.96 -15.57 -3.33
N MET A 15 11.08 -14.71 -2.80
CA MET A 15 10.64 -13.49 -3.49
C MET A 15 11.74 -12.41 -3.58
N ALA A 16 12.83 -12.53 -2.83
CA ALA A 16 13.99 -11.63 -2.94
C ALA A 16 14.79 -11.86 -4.23
N ASP A 17 14.75 -13.09 -4.79
CA ASP A 17 15.47 -13.44 -6.01
C ASP A 17 14.75 -12.91 -7.26
N GLU A 18 15.50 -12.27 -8.16
CA GLU A 18 14.99 -11.71 -9.42
C GLU A 18 14.26 -12.74 -10.29
N LYS A 19 14.67 -14.01 -10.26
CA LYS A 19 14.01 -15.09 -11.01
C LYS A 19 12.60 -15.35 -10.49
N THR A 20 12.41 -15.34 -9.17
CA THR A 20 11.10 -15.50 -8.55
C THR A 20 10.24 -14.28 -8.78
N GLN A 21 10.80 -13.08 -8.73
CA GLN A 21 10.10 -11.85 -9.10
C GLN A 21 9.65 -11.89 -10.56
N LYS A 22 10.55 -12.29 -11.48
CA LYS A 22 10.20 -12.44 -12.89
C LYS A 22 9.09 -13.47 -13.10
N PHE A 23 9.22 -14.64 -12.50
CA PHE A 23 8.17 -15.67 -12.55
C PHE A 23 6.83 -15.16 -12.03
N THR A 24 6.85 -14.43 -10.91
CA THR A 24 5.65 -13.82 -10.34
C THR A 24 5.01 -12.81 -11.30
N LYS A 25 5.82 -11.94 -11.93
CA LYS A 25 5.33 -11.02 -12.96
C LYS A 25 4.72 -11.73 -14.15
N ASP A 26 5.37 -12.80 -14.63
CA ASP A 26 4.88 -13.61 -15.75
C ASP A 26 3.51 -14.24 -15.42
N VAL A 27 3.35 -14.78 -14.20
CA VAL A 27 2.07 -15.33 -13.72
C VAL A 27 0.99 -14.26 -13.64
N LEU A 28 1.28 -13.11 -13.01
CA LEU A 28 0.31 -12.04 -12.86
C LEU A 28 -0.10 -11.45 -14.20
N ASN A 29 0.83 -11.28 -15.14
CA ASN A 29 0.53 -10.80 -16.48
C ASN A 29 -0.32 -11.81 -17.26
N HIS A 30 0.00 -13.09 -17.17
CA HIS A 30 -0.85 -14.14 -17.78
C HIS A 30 -2.28 -14.09 -17.22
N MET A 31 -2.44 -13.95 -15.90
CA MET A 31 -3.77 -13.80 -15.29
C MET A 31 -4.50 -12.56 -15.80
N ARG A 32 -3.81 -11.43 -15.95
CA ARG A 32 -4.37 -10.19 -16.49
C ARG A 32 -4.84 -10.35 -17.94
N GLU A 33 -4.04 -11.00 -18.78
CA GLU A 33 -4.41 -11.33 -20.16
C GLU A 33 -5.68 -12.18 -20.20
N ARG A 34 -5.73 -13.25 -19.39
CA ARG A 34 -6.93 -14.10 -19.29
C ARG A 34 -8.17 -13.34 -18.82
N LEU A 35 -8.03 -12.43 -17.87
CA LEU A 35 -9.14 -11.57 -17.43
C LEU A 35 -9.61 -10.62 -18.52
N SER A 36 -8.69 -10.12 -19.36
CA SER A 36 -9.05 -9.32 -20.53
C SER A 36 -9.84 -10.12 -21.56
N ASP A 37 -9.42 -11.37 -21.82
CA ASP A 37 -10.17 -12.28 -22.70
C ASP A 37 -11.60 -12.52 -22.17
N TYR A 38 -11.75 -12.75 -20.86
CA TYR A 38 -13.07 -12.92 -20.25
C TYR A 38 -13.93 -11.67 -20.30
N GLN A 39 -13.32 -10.48 -20.14
CA GLN A 39 -14.04 -9.21 -20.31
C GLN A 39 -14.59 -9.06 -21.73
N GLU A 40 -13.80 -9.47 -22.73
CA GLU A 40 -14.21 -9.43 -24.13
C GLU A 40 -15.29 -10.48 -24.42
N GLU A 41 -15.13 -11.70 -23.91
CA GLU A 41 -16.05 -12.83 -24.13
C GLU A 41 -17.42 -12.64 -23.46
N TYR A 42 -17.42 -12.19 -22.21
CA TYR A 42 -18.65 -12.10 -21.40
C TYR A 42 -19.24 -10.69 -21.28
N GLY A 43 -18.49 -9.67 -21.68
CA GLY A 43 -18.94 -8.27 -21.58
C GLY A 43 -19.02 -7.73 -20.16
N GLU A 44 -18.40 -8.42 -19.20
CA GLU A 44 -18.39 -8.07 -17.78
C GLU A 44 -16.98 -7.63 -17.32
N LEU A 45 -16.91 -6.90 -16.20
CA LEU A 45 -15.65 -6.47 -15.63
C LEU A 45 -15.10 -7.51 -14.67
N TYR A 46 -13.82 -7.83 -14.83
CA TYR A 46 -13.07 -8.71 -13.94
C TYR A 46 -11.87 -7.98 -13.35
N ASN A 47 -11.59 -8.23 -12.08
CA ASN A 47 -10.44 -7.67 -11.37
C ASN A 47 -9.44 -8.77 -10.99
N LEU A 48 -8.15 -8.46 -11.08
CA LEU A 48 -7.11 -9.24 -10.44
C LEU A 48 -6.87 -8.69 -9.04
N GLU A 49 -7.30 -9.41 -8.03
CA GLU A 49 -7.24 -8.98 -6.64
C GLU A 49 -6.12 -9.69 -5.87
N ALA A 50 -5.36 -8.92 -5.09
CA ALA A 50 -4.51 -9.45 -4.04
C ALA A 50 -5.34 -9.70 -2.78
N THR A 51 -6.07 -10.81 -2.73
CA THR A 51 -7.00 -11.13 -1.65
C THR A 51 -6.29 -11.25 -0.30
N PRO A 52 -6.73 -10.51 0.74
CA PRO A 52 -6.19 -10.65 2.09
C PRO A 52 -6.58 -12.01 2.67
N ALA A 53 -5.63 -12.95 2.71
CA ALA A 53 -5.87 -14.30 3.20
C ALA A 53 -5.45 -14.44 4.66
N GLU A 54 -6.40 -14.41 5.60
CA GLU A 54 -6.14 -14.59 7.01
C GLU A 54 -6.12 -16.08 7.42
N SER A 55 -7.32 -16.67 7.54
CA SER A 55 -7.45 -18.07 7.95
C SER A 55 -7.08 -19.04 6.83
N THR A 56 -7.29 -18.65 5.59
CA THR A 56 -7.02 -19.49 4.42
C THR A 56 -5.53 -19.79 4.27
N ALA A 57 -4.67 -18.75 4.41
CA ALA A 57 -3.22 -18.92 4.36
C ALA A 57 -2.70 -19.92 5.41
N TYR A 58 -3.24 -19.87 6.64
CA TYR A 58 -2.93 -20.84 7.68
C TYR A 58 -3.49 -22.24 7.38
N ARG A 59 -4.79 -22.32 7.03
CA ARG A 59 -5.46 -23.61 6.82
C ARG A 59 -4.84 -24.41 5.69
N LEU A 60 -4.54 -23.77 4.57
CA LEU A 60 -3.91 -24.42 3.42
C LEU A 60 -2.50 -24.89 3.78
N ALA A 61 -1.67 -24.04 4.38
CA ALA A 61 -0.32 -24.40 4.79
C ALA A 61 -0.32 -25.60 5.77
N LYS A 62 -1.22 -25.59 6.76
CA LYS A 62 -1.38 -26.69 7.71
C LYS A 62 -1.82 -28.00 7.02
N HIS A 63 -2.72 -27.90 6.05
CA HIS A 63 -3.20 -29.04 5.28
C HIS A 63 -2.07 -29.61 4.41
N ASP A 64 -1.34 -28.75 3.74
CA ASP A 64 -0.26 -29.15 2.86
C ASP A 64 0.91 -29.78 3.64
N LYS A 65 1.30 -29.21 4.78
CA LYS A 65 2.30 -29.83 5.67
C LYS A 65 1.92 -31.24 6.13
N LYS A 66 0.62 -31.49 6.32
CA LYS A 66 0.14 -32.83 6.71
C LYS A 66 0.29 -33.85 5.57
N HIS A 67 0.07 -33.42 4.32
CA HIS A 67 0.10 -34.32 3.16
C HIS A 67 1.48 -34.37 2.50
N TYR A 68 2.23 -33.30 2.61
CA TYR A 68 3.56 -33.10 2.04
C TYR A 68 4.50 -32.53 3.12
N PRO A 69 5.04 -33.40 4.01
CA PRO A 69 5.87 -32.94 5.15
C PRO A 69 7.04 -32.06 4.76
N ASP A 70 7.61 -32.29 3.57
CA ASP A 70 8.78 -31.56 3.07
C ASP A 70 8.44 -30.23 2.39
N ILE A 71 7.14 -29.89 2.26
CA ILE A 71 6.75 -28.63 1.64
C ILE A 71 7.26 -27.43 2.47
N ILE A 72 7.82 -26.45 1.80
CA ILE A 72 8.30 -25.22 2.42
C ILE A 72 7.11 -24.28 2.62
N THR A 73 6.89 -23.86 3.85
CA THR A 73 5.92 -22.83 4.25
C THR A 73 6.66 -21.61 4.77
N ALA A 74 5.97 -20.49 4.96
CA ALA A 74 6.55 -19.32 5.61
C ALA A 74 6.88 -19.61 7.08
N GLY A 75 7.79 -18.82 7.65
CA GLY A 75 8.31 -18.97 9.00
C GLY A 75 9.52 -19.91 9.07
N HIS A 76 9.93 -20.23 10.30
CA HIS A 76 11.11 -21.04 10.60
C HIS A 76 10.73 -22.51 10.88
N GLU A 77 11.73 -23.36 10.95
CA GLU A 77 11.52 -24.77 11.31
C GLU A 77 10.90 -24.88 12.72
N GLY A 78 9.79 -25.63 12.81
CA GLY A 78 9.03 -25.80 14.06
C GLY A 78 7.94 -24.75 14.28
N ASP A 79 7.84 -23.73 13.45
CA ASP A 79 6.78 -22.74 13.52
C ASP A 79 5.42 -23.32 13.11
N THR A 80 4.36 -22.66 13.58
CA THR A 80 3.02 -22.89 13.02
C THR A 80 3.00 -22.50 11.54
N PRO A 81 2.68 -23.42 10.60
CA PRO A 81 2.81 -23.15 9.18
C PRO A 81 1.78 -22.11 8.70
N TYR A 82 2.20 -21.23 7.82
CA TYR A 82 1.34 -20.30 7.10
C TYR A 82 1.95 -20.00 5.72
N TYR A 83 1.18 -19.40 4.84
CA TYR A 83 1.66 -18.91 3.54
C TYR A 83 1.69 -17.39 3.51
N THR A 84 2.67 -16.84 2.84
CA THR A 84 2.74 -15.41 2.52
C THR A 84 1.59 -15.05 1.56
N ASN A 85 0.93 -13.93 1.82
CA ASN A 85 -0.18 -13.49 0.98
C ASN A 85 0.30 -13.06 -0.41
N SER A 86 -0.43 -13.48 -1.44
CA SER A 86 -0.29 -13.03 -2.83
C SER A 86 1.18 -12.96 -3.30
N SER A 87 1.66 -11.81 -3.72
CA SER A 87 3.04 -11.54 -4.11
C SER A 87 3.81 -10.71 -3.07
N HIS A 88 3.34 -10.67 -1.82
CA HIS A 88 4.04 -9.96 -0.75
C HIS A 88 5.37 -10.64 -0.41
N LEU A 89 6.25 -9.84 0.19
CA LEU A 89 7.48 -10.36 0.80
C LEU A 89 7.16 -11.11 2.08
N PRO A 90 8.01 -12.09 2.48
CA PRO A 90 7.97 -12.62 3.83
C PRO A 90 8.07 -11.50 4.87
N VAL A 91 7.39 -11.66 5.99
CA VAL A 91 7.29 -10.60 7.02
C VAL A 91 8.60 -10.34 7.77
N ASP A 92 9.57 -11.21 7.60
CA ASP A 92 10.91 -11.16 8.18
C ASP A 92 12.01 -10.82 7.15
N TYR A 93 11.61 -10.44 5.93
CA TYR A 93 12.54 -10.22 4.82
C TYR A 93 13.60 -9.13 5.10
N THR A 94 13.19 -7.97 5.56
CA THR A 94 14.10 -6.84 5.83
C THR A 94 13.50 -5.88 6.87
N SER A 95 14.38 -5.18 7.58
CA SER A 95 14.04 -4.05 8.42
C SER A 95 14.10 -2.70 7.67
N ASP A 96 14.62 -2.69 6.44
CA ASP A 96 14.66 -1.49 5.60
C ASP A 96 13.37 -1.40 4.76
N ILE A 97 12.58 -0.36 4.99
CA ILE A 97 11.34 -0.15 4.26
C ILE A 97 11.57 0.08 2.76
N PHE A 98 12.69 0.69 2.37
CA PHE A 98 12.96 1.02 0.98
C PHE A 98 13.38 -0.22 0.18
N ASP A 99 14.13 -1.14 0.78
CA ASP A 99 14.42 -2.45 0.17
C ASP A 99 13.12 -3.22 -0.12
N ALA A 100 12.18 -3.19 0.84
CA ALA A 100 10.88 -3.82 0.64
C ALA A 100 10.04 -3.12 -0.44
N LEU A 101 10.06 -1.80 -0.49
CA LEU A 101 9.35 -1.00 -1.48
C LEU A 101 9.89 -1.24 -2.90
N ASP A 102 11.22 -1.35 -3.05
CA ASP A 102 11.86 -1.59 -4.34
C ASP A 102 11.38 -2.92 -4.97
N VAL A 103 11.25 -3.98 -4.17
CA VAL A 103 10.70 -5.26 -4.65
C VAL A 103 9.19 -5.18 -4.92
N GLN A 104 8.43 -4.52 -4.05
CA GLN A 104 6.97 -4.53 -4.11
C GLN A 104 6.40 -3.57 -5.15
N ASP A 105 7.11 -2.51 -5.54
CA ASP A 105 6.62 -1.51 -6.47
C ASP A 105 6.18 -2.11 -7.80
N GLU A 106 7.02 -2.96 -8.39
CA GLU A 106 6.71 -3.57 -9.68
C GLU A 106 5.66 -4.69 -9.60
N LEU A 107 5.54 -5.36 -8.46
CA LEU A 107 4.62 -6.48 -8.29
C LEU A 107 3.21 -5.99 -7.97
N GLN A 108 3.09 -5.02 -7.08
CA GLN A 108 1.77 -4.55 -6.64
C GLN A 108 1.04 -3.71 -7.69
N THR A 109 1.75 -3.09 -8.61
CA THR A 109 1.15 -2.38 -9.75
C THR A 109 0.50 -3.32 -10.78
N LEU A 110 0.75 -4.62 -10.71
CA LEU A 110 0.13 -5.61 -11.60
C LEU A 110 -1.27 -6.03 -11.16
N TYR A 111 -1.64 -5.77 -9.92
CA TYR A 111 -3.01 -5.98 -9.45
C TYR A 111 -3.90 -4.81 -9.86
N THR A 112 -5.18 -5.11 -10.08
CA THR A 112 -6.20 -4.11 -10.38
C THR A 112 -7.07 -3.80 -9.18
N SER A 113 -6.98 -4.61 -8.10
CA SER A 113 -7.74 -4.46 -6.87
C SER A 113 -7.04 -5.12 -5.68
N GLY A 114 -7.43 -4.73 -4.47
CA GLY A 114 -7.15 -5.41 -3.20
C GLY A 114 -5.69 -5.44 -2.74
N THR A 115 -4.75 -4.88 -3.50
CA THR A 115 -3.35 -4.86 -3.09
C THR A 115 -3.06 -3.73 -2.13
N VAL A 116 -2.16 -3.99 -1.16
CA VAL A 116 -1.73 -2.99 -0.18
C VAL A 116 -0.33 -3.33 0.35
N PHE A 117 0.51 -2.31 0.50
CA PHE A 117 1.78 -2.43 1.22
C PHE A 117 1.58 -1.98 2.67
N HIS A 118 1.77 -2.87 3.63
CA HIS A 118 1.71 -2.54 5.05
C HIS A 118 3.11 -2.26 5.60
N ALA A 119 3.43 -1.00 5.84
CA ALA A 119 4.62 -0.63 6.60
C ALA A 119 4.37 -0.86 8.09
N PHE A 120 4.81 -2.01 8.60
CA PHE A 120 4.74 -2.32 10.01
C PHE A 120 5.82 -1.59 10.78
N LEU A 121 5.41 -0.63 11.60
CA LEU A 121 6.29 0.15 12.44
C LEU A 121 6.22 -0.40 13.86
N GLY A 122 7.39 -0.60 14.49
CA GLY A 122 7.44 -1.09 15.87
C GLY A 122 6.83 -0.12 16.85
N GLU A 123 6.98 1.18 16.58
CA GLU A 123 6.48 2.26 17.42
C GLU A 123 5.82 3.36 16.58
N LYS A 124 5.16 4.27 17.27
CA LYS A 124 4.64 5.48 16.65
C LYS A 124 5.81 6.36 16.17
N LEU A 125 5.71 6.89 14.97
CA LEU A 125 6.66 7.88 14.47
C LEU A 125 6.74 9.08 15.44
N PRO A 126 7.91 9.74 15.55
CA PRO A 126 8.14 10.81 16.52
C PRO A 126 7.11 11.91 16.46
N ASP A 127 6.74 12.33 15.24
CA ASP A 127 5.73 13.35 15.02
C ASP A 127 5.02 13.16 13.66
N TRP A 128 4.04 14.02 13.41
CA TRP A 128 3.28 14.00 12.17
C TRP A 128 4.11 14.41 10.94
N LYS A 129 5.18 15.22 11.12
CA LYS A 129 6.07 15.65 10.03
C LYS A 129 6.90 14.48 9.52
N ALA A 130 7.41 13.65 10.41
CA ALA A 130 8.11 12.40 10.04
C ALA A 130 7.17 11.48 9.23
N ALA A 131 5.91 11.32 9.67
CA ALA A 131 4.92 10.56 8.94
C ALA A 131 4.63 11.17 7.55
N ALA A 132 4.42 12.48 7.47
CA ALA A 132 4.16 13.19 6.23
C ALA A 132 5.36 13.09 5.26
N THR A 133 6.57 13.17 5.77
CA THR A 133 7.81 13.04 4.97
C THR A 133 7.93 11.63 4.39
N LEU A 134 7.69 10.60 5.20
CA LEU A 134 7.71 9.21 4.72
C LEU A 134 6.64 8.97 3.65
N VAL A 135 5.39 9.41 3.91
CA VAL A 135 4.28 9.30 2.94
C VAL A 135 4.63 9.99 1.63
N ARG A 136 5.13 11.23 1.68
CA ARG A 136 5.55 11.98 0.49
C ARG A 136 6.67 11.25 -0.26
N LYS A 137 7.68 10.76 0.46
CA LYS A 137 8.80 10.03 -0.13
C LYS A 137 8.33 8.79 -0.88
N ILE A 138 7.41 8.01 -0.30
CA ILE A 138 6.82 6.85 -0.96
C ILE A 138 6.03 7.30 -2.18
N ALA A 139 5.14 8.27 -2.04
CA ALA A 139 4.27 8.74 -3.12
C ALA A 139 5.02 9.36 -4.31
N GLU A 140 6.16 10.00 -4.07
CA GLU A 140 6.97 10.65 -5.12
C GLU A 140 7.91 9.68 -5.86
N ASN A 141 8.28 8.55 -5.24
CA ASN A 141 9.30 7.65 -5.81
C ASN A 141 8.78 6.26 -6.18
N TYR A 142 7.60 5.86 -5.72
CA TYR A 142 7.00 4.56 -5.94
C TYR A 142 5.59 4.67 -6.52
N ARG A 143 5.19 3.66 -7.30
CA ARG A 143 3.89 3.59 -7.99
C ARG A 143 2.86 2.75 -7.24
N LEU A 144 3.15 2.36 -6.00
CA LEU A 144 2.27 1.54 -5.16
C LEU A 144 0.86 2.12 -5.11
N PRO A 145 -0.19 1.38 -5.48
CA PRO A 145 -1.55 1.91 -5.52
C PRO A 145 -2.11 2.22 -4.13
N TYR A 146 -1.66 1.48 -3.12
CA TYR A 146 -2.09 1.66 -1.74
C TYR A 146 -1.04 1.19 -0.74
N TYR A 147 -0.76 2.01 0.25
CA TYR A 147 0.13 1.65 1.36
C TYR A 147 -0.37 2.24 2.68
N THR A 148 0.03 1.64 3.79
CA THR A 148 -0.35 2.08 5.13
C THR A 148 0.85 2.14 6.05
N LEU A 149 0.87 3.14 6.94
CA LEU A 149 1.77 3.16 8.09
C LEU A 149 1.04 2.51 9.27
N SER A 150 1.57 1.43 9.78
CA SER A 150 0.88 0.56 10.74
C SER A 150 1.70 0.39 12.02
N PRO A 151 1.61 1.34 12.98
CA PRO A 151 2.25 1.20 14.28
C PRO A 151 1.57 0.10 15.10
N THR A 152 2.35 -0.57 15.96
CA THR A 152 1.81 -1.42 17.01
C THR A 152 1.54 -0.59 18.25
N TYR A 153 0.43 -0.84 18.93
CA TYR A 153 0.07 -0.18 20.19
C TYR A 153 -0.68 -1.14 21.10
N SER A 154 -0.75 -0.79 22.37
CA SER A 154 -1.46 -1.58 23.37
C SER A 154 -2.53 -0.76 24.06
N VAL A 155 -3.53 -1.44 24.61
CA VAL A 155 -4.63 -0.81 25.35
C VAL A 155 -4.82 -1.51 26.69
N CYS A 156 -4.64 -0.76 27.77
CA CYS A 156 -5.00 -1.18 29.11
C CYS A 156 -6.42 -0.70 29.43
N LYS A 157 -7.25 -1.56 30.02
CA LYS A 157 -8.63 -1.19 30.39
C LYS A 157 -8.71 -0.03 31.39
N GLU A 158 -7.67 0.16 32.21
CA GLU A 158 -7.62 1.22 33.23
C GLU A 158 -6.83 2.45 32.78
N HIS A 159 -5.77 2.26 31.98
CA HIS A 159 -4.86 3.35 31.60
C HIS A 159 -4.98 3.76 30.12
N GLY A 160 -5.84 3.08 29.35
CA GLY A 160 -6.07 3.41 27.95
C GLY A 160 -4.88 3.06 27.05
N TYR A 161 -4.57 3.94 26.12
CA TYR A 161 -3.56 3.75 25.09
C TYR A 161 -2.12 3.72 25.65
N ILE A 162 -1.33 2.77 25.17
CA ILE A 162 0.10 2.59 25.47
C ILE A 162 0.82 2.42 24.13
N ALA A 163 1.85 3.22 23.86
CA ALA A 163 2.64 3.11 22.64
C ALA A 163 3.47 1.80 22.65
N GLY A 164 3.54 1.15 21.48
CA GLY A 164 4.31 -0.10 21.32
C GLY A 164 3.60 -1.35 21.85
N GLU A 165 4.36 -2.44 21.87
CA GLU A 165 3.88 -3.76 22.28
C GLU A 165 4.05 -3.98 23.79
N HIS A 166 2.92 -4.06 24.49
CA HIS A 166 2.86 -4.33 25.92
C HIS A 166 1.73 -5.30 26.25
N PHE A 167 2.03 -6.58 26.42
CA PHE A 167 1.04 -7.57 26.89
C PHE A 167 0.65 -7.38 28.37
N ILE A 168 1.51 -6.69 29.11
CA ILE A 168 1.30 -6.29 30.50
C ILE A 168 1.44 -4.77 30.57
N CYS A 169 0.46 -4.12 31.18
CA CYS A 169 0.49 -2.68 31.38
C CYS A 169 1.67 -2.26 32.28
N PRO A 170 2.57 -1.38 31.82
CA PRO A 170 3.71 -0.96 32.63
C PRO A 170 3.31 -0.15 33.87
N THR A 171 2.10 0.41 33.91
CA THR A 171 1.63 1.23 35.02
C THR A 171 0.97 0.42 36.14
N CYS A 172 0.10 -0.57 35.80
CA CYS A 172 -0.65 -1.32 36.80
C CYS A 172 -0.35 -2.81 36.85
N GLY A 173 0.52 -3.35 35.98
CA GLY A 173 0.86 -4.77 35.91
C GLY A 173 -0.27 -5.69 35.42
N LYS A 174 -1.42 -5.15 35.02
CA LYS A 174 -2.53 -5.95 34.48
C LYS A 174 -2.33 -6.26 33.00
N LYS A 175 -3.05 -7.28 32.50
CA LYS A 175 -3.05 -7.62 31.06
C LYS A 175 -3.54 -6.45 30.23
N ALA A 176 -2.83 -6.17 29.15
CA ALA A 176 -3.20 -5.22 28.12
C ALA A 176 -3.43 -5.96 26.78
N GLU A 177 -4.26 -5.39 25.93
CA GLU A 177 -4.52 -5.91 24.59
C GLU A 177 -3.56 -5.24 23.62
N VAL A 178 -2.77 -6.04 22.88
CA VAL A 178 -1.85 -5.56 21.86
C VAL A 178 -2.57 -5.51 20.52
N TYR A 179 -2.61 -4.35 19.90
CA TYR A 179 -3.25 -4.11 18.63
C TYR A 179 -2.23 -3.97 17.51
N SER A 180 -2.38 -4.76 16.49
CA SER A 180 -1.65 -4.63 15.22
C SER A 180 -2.58 -4.91 14.04
N ARG A 181 -2.16 -4.53 12.85
CA ARG A 181 -2.93 -4.80 11.63
C ARG A 181 -2.75 -6.26 11.22
N ILE A 182 -3.86 -7.01 11.14
CA ILE A 182 -3.79 -8.42 10.75
C ILE A 182 -3.61 -8.56 9.24
N THR A 183 -4.51 -8.02 8.44
CA THR A 183 -4.39 -7.87 6.98
C THR A 183 -4.87 -6.49 6.53
N GLY A 184 -6.11 -6.15 6.72
CA GLY A 184 -6.68 -4.85 6.34
C GLY A 184 -7.10 -3.98 7.53
N TYR A 185 -7.23 -4.52 8.73
CA TYR A 185 -7.79 -3.85 9.92
C TYR A 185 -7.03 -4.21 11.19
N TYR A 186 -7.15 -3.37 12.22
CA TYR A 186 -6.57 -3.61 13.54
C TYR A 186 -7.41 -4.59 14.35
N ARG A 187 -6.75 -5.52 15.01
CA ARG A 187 -7.37 -6.47 15.93
C ARG A 187 -6.41 -6.83 17.05
N PRO A 188 -6.87 -7.12 18.29
CA PRO A 188 -5.99 -7.64 19.33
C PRO A 188 -5.27 -8.90 18.86
N VAL A 189 -3.94 -8.90 18.94
CA VAL A 189 -3.09 -10.02 18.50
C VAL A 189 -3.46 -11.32 19.20
N GLN A 190 -3.90 -11.22 20.46
CA GLN A 190 -4.35 -12.36 21.26
C GLN A 190 -5.57 -13.10 20.67
N ASN A 191 -6.30 -12.46 19.75
CA ASN A 191 -7.50 -13.01 19.11
C ASN A 191 -7.25 -13.47 17.66
N TRP A 192 -6.00 -13.56 17.23
CA TRP A 192 -5.65 -14.03 15.90
C TRP A 192 -5.63 -15.55 15.84
N ASN A 193 -5.80 -16.13 14.64
CA ASN A 193 -5.57 -17.56 14.44
C ASN A 193 -4.08 -17.89 14.58
N ASP A 194 -3.78 -19.16 14.83
CA ASP A 194 -2.41 -19.61 15.14
C ASP A 194 -1.39 -19.21 14.06
N GLY A 195 -1.74 -19.33 12.77
CA GLY A 195 -0.85 -18.97 11.67
C GLY A 195 -0.58 -17.46 11.60
N LYS A 196 -1.60 -16.63 11.82
CA LYS A 196 -1.42 -15.18 11.88
C LYS A 196 -0.70 -14.72 13.16
N ALA A 197 -0.93 -15.40 14.27
CA ALA A 197 -0.17 -15.17 15.50
C ALA A 197 1.31 -15.53 15.32
N GLN A 198 1.61 -16.60 14.57
CA GLN A 198 2.97 -16.96 14.21
C GLN A 198 3.60 -15.94 13.26
N GLU A 199 2.88 -15.54 12.19
CA GLU A 199 3.32 -14.47 11.30
C GLU A 199 3.67 -13.18 12.08
N TYR A 200 2.86 -12.81 13.06
CA TYR A 200 3.13 -11.64 13.91
C TYR A 200 4.43 -11.79 14.70
N LYS A 201 4.72 -12.97 15.25
CA LYS A 201 5.97 -13.25 15.97
C LYS A 201 7.20 -13.15 15.07
N ASN A 202 7.05 -13.59 13.81
CA ASN A 202 8.13 -13.58 12.84
C ASN A 202 8.31 -12.21 12.17
N ARG A 203 7.38 -11.27 12.41
CA ARG A 203 7.33 -9.97 11.74
C ARG A 203 8.53 -9.10 12.15
N THR A 204 9.37 -8.76 11.18
CA THR A 204 10.36 -7.70 11.32
C THR A 204 9.68 -6.36 11.14
N VAL A 205 9.83 -5.44 12.09
CA VAL A 205 9.34 -4.08 11.99
C VAL A 205 10.34 -3.21 11.25
N TYR A 206 9.83 -2.27 10.46
CA TYR A 206 10.70 -1.35 9.74
C TYR A 206 11.31 -0.31 10.69
N ASP A 207 12.62 -0.18 10.63
CA ASP A 207 13.39 0.83 11.37
C ASP A 207 13.61 2.06 10.48
N ILE A 208 12.70 3.03 10.60
CA ILE A 208 12.73 4.24 9.77
C ILE A 208 13.94 5.13 10.08
N LEU A 209 14.48 5.05 11.29
CA LEU A 209 15.59 5.91 11.70
C LEU A 209 16.96 5.39 11.23
N HIS A 210 17.09 4.08 11.02
CA HIS A 210 18.34 3.43 10.64
C HIS A 210 18.27 2.75 9.26
N SER A 211 17.15 2.88 8.54
CA SER A 211 17.03 2.43 7.16
C SER A 211 18.05 3.16 6.28
N GLY A 212 18.78 2.41 5.44
CA GLY A 212 19.97 2.79 4.70
C GLY A 212 20.08 4.14 3.99
N ALA A 213 20.75 4.25 2.85
CA ALA A 213 21.02 5.52 2.14
C ALA A 213 19.81 6.51 1.98
N PRO A 214 18.56 6.04 1.83
CA PRO A 214 17.37 6.92 1.86
C PRO A 214 17.08 7.55 3.21
N ALA A 215 17.38 6.88 4.33
CA ALA A 215 17.19 7.46 5.67
C ALA A 215 18.15 8.64 5.92
N ALA A 216 19.38 8.57 5.43
CA ALA A 216 20.32 9.71 5.47
C ALA A 216 19.77 10.90 4.65
N LYS A 217 19.05 10.65 3.54
CA LYS A 217 18.33 11.68 2.78
C LYS A 217 17.12 12.21 3.53
N LEU A 218 16.37 11.38 4.25
CA LEU A 218 15.25 11.80 5.10
C LEU A 218 15.72 12.74 6.22
N VAL A 219 16.79 12.39 6.90
CA VAL A 219 17.38 13.24 7.96
C VAL A 219 17.92 14.55 7.40
N SER A 220 18.50 14.55 6.19
CA SER A 220 18.99 15.77 5.54
C SER A 220 17.85 16.70 5.08
N ILE A 221 16.71 16.15 4.66
CA ILE A 221 15.51 16.92 4.28
C ILE A 221 14.89 17.58 5.51
N VAL A 222 14.75 16.86 6.61
CA VAL A 222 14.25 17.42 7.88
C VAL A 222 15.16 18.55 8.38
N LYS A 223 16.49 18.40 8.25
CA LYS A 223 17.45 19.47 8.62
C LYS A 223 17.46 20.65 7.67
N GLN A 224 17.09 20.48 6.40
CA GLN A 224 17.00 21.60 5.44
C GLN A 224 15.75 22.45 5.63
N GLU A 225 14.65 21.88 6.16
CA GLU A 225 13.45 22.65 6.51
C GLU A 225 13.59 23.47 7.80
N GLU A 226 14.63 23.22 8.62
CA GLU A 226 14.92 24.00 9.84
C GLU A 226 15.81 25.23 9.61
N GLN A 227 16.25 25.53 8.39
CA GLN A 227 16.93 26.79 8.13
C GLN A 227 15.89 27.92 7.97
N PRO A 228 15.91 28.95 8.83
CA PRO A 228 14.95 30.05 8.74
C PRO A 228 15.17 30.82 7.45
N ALA A 229 14.15 30.91 6.62
CA ALA A 229 14.11 31.86 5.53
C ALA A 229 14.22 33.30 6.08
N VAL A 230 15.27 33.97 5.77
CA VAL A 230 15.50 35.39 6.12
C VAL A 230 14.48 36.23 5.37
N GLY A 231 13.57 36.82 6.12
CA GLY A 231 12.84 38.05 5.77
C GLY A 231 11.64 37.90 4.82
N GLY A 232 10.46 37.68 5.37
CA GLY A 232 9.19 37.86 4.67
C GLY A 232 8.01 37.82 5.63
N LYS A 233 7.25 38.89 5.70
CA LYS A 233 6.18 39.23 6.64
C LYS A 233 5.18 38.10 6.94
N HIS A 234 4.83 37.96 8.22
CA HIS A 234 3.78 37.14 8.78
C HIS A 234 2.49 37.12 7.94
N ALA A 235 2.11 35.97 7.42
CA ALA A 235 0.72 35.64 7.12
C ALA A 235 0.27 34.58 8.13
N THR A 236 -0.55 34.96 9.06
CA THR A 236 -1.23 34.09 10.03
C THR A 236 -2.14 33.17 9.27
N ARG A 237 -1.79 31.91 9.16
CA ARG A 237 -2.62 30.89 8.52
C ARG A 237 -3.66 30.41 9.51
N THR A 238 -4.83 31.03 9.47
CA THR A 238 -6.03 30.58 10.19
C THR A 238 -6.44 29.20 9.64
N MET A 239 -6.62 28.22 10.52
CA MET A 239 -7.26 26.96 10.18
C MET A 239 -8.70 27.25 9.76
N VAL A 240 -9.00 27.11 8.47
CA VAL A 240 -10.36 27.19 7.95
C VAL A 240 -10.94 25.78 7.97
N THR A 241 -11.97 25.59 8.77
CA THR A 241 -12.82 24.39 8.74
C THR A 241 -13.69 24.52 7.49
N MET A 242 -13.43 23.69 6.48
CA MET A 242 -14.20 23.69 5.23
C MET A 242 -15.63 23.24 5.49
N THR A 243 -16.59 24.09 5.21
CA THR A 243 -18.02 23.75 5.12
C THR A 243 -18.38 23.39 3.67
N LYS A 244 -19.52 22.73 3.47
CA LYS A 244 -20.00 22.28 2.16
C LYS A 244 -20.17 23.40 1.12
N ASP A 245 -20.15 24.65 1.54
CA ASP A 245 -20.34 25.83 0.69
C ASP A 245 -19.03 26.46 0.19
N ASP A 246 -17.86 25.95 0.67
CA ASP A 246 -16.54 26.48 0.33
C ASP A 246 -15.92 25.88 -0.94
N VAL A 247 -16.64 25.08 -1.71
CA VAL A 247 -16.16 24.40 -2.92
C VAL A 247 -16.42 25.24 -4.20
N LYS A 248 -16.35 26.56 -4.12
CA LYS A 248 -16.31 27.42 -5.30
C LYS A 248 -15.04 28.26 -5.35
N ILE A 249 -13.89 27.61 -5.56
CA ILE A 249 -12.71 28.31 -6.04
C ILE A 249 -12.74 28.24 -7.58
N GLN A 250 -13.33 29.23 -8.19
CA GLN A 250 -13.19 29.50 -9.61
C GLN A 250 -11.82 30.15 -9.84
N HIS A 251 -10.84 29.40 -10.31
CA HIS A 251 -9.69 29.95 -10.99
C HIS A 251 -10.04 30.07 -12.48
N PRO A 252 -10.01 31.28 -13.07
CA PRO A 252 -10.50 31.52 -14.43
C PRO A 252 -9.70 30.85 -15.55
N ASP A 253 -8.56 30.23 -15.26
CA ASP A 253 -7.65 29.66 -16.27
C ASP A 253 -7.34 28.16 -16.03
N THR A 254 -8.22 27.41 -15.39
CA THR A 254 -8.05 25.97 -15.19
C THR A 254 -8.80 25.17 -16.22
N VAL A 255 -8.08 24.44 -17.07
CA VAL A 255 -8.69 23.47 -18.00
C VAL A 255 -8.81 22.11 -17.29
N LYS A 256 -10.03 21.57 -17.26
CA LYS A 256 -10.29 20.22 -16.72
C LYS A 256 -10.23 19.21 -17.86
N TYR A 257 -9.45 18.17 -17.71
CA TYR A 257 -9.37 17.05 -18.65
C TYR A 257 -9.95 15.79 -18.01
N LEU A 258 -10.91 15.17 -18.70
CA LEU A 258 -11.45 13.87 -18.31
C LEU A 258 -10.87 12.80 -19.24
N PHE A 259 -9.95 11.99 -18.72
CA PHE A 259 -9.38 10.86 -19.43
C PHE A 259 -10.31 9.65 -19.33
N THR A 260 -10.67 9.08 -20.47
CA THR A 260 -11.58 7.93 -20.56
C THR A 260 -11.03 6.90 -21.53
N THR A 261 -11.50 5.65 -21.40
CA THR A 261 -11.27 4.60 -22.40
C THR A 261 -12.60 4.16 -23.00
N SER A 262 -12.55 3.53 -24.16
CA SER A 262 -13.76 3.04 -24.86
C SER A 262 -14.52 1.99 -24.04
N THR A 263 -13.82 1.22 -23.24
CA THR A 263 -14.31 0.08 -22.45
C THR A 263 -14.67 0.42 -21.00
N CYS A 264 -14.47 1.64 -20.55
CA CYS A 264 -14.65 2.03 -19.15
C CYS A 264 -16.13 2.31 -18.79
N PRO A 265 -16.82 1.47 -18.03
CA PRO A 265 -18.22 1.68 -17.66
C PRO A 265 -18.40 2.83 -16.68
N ASN A 266 -17.43 3.06 -15.79
CA ASN A 266 -17.46 4.18 -14.84
C ASN A 266 -17.36 5.54 -15.55
N CYS A 267 -16.78 5.58 -16.74
CA CYS A 267 -16.68 6.78 -17.54
C CYS A 267 -18.07 7.31 -18.00
N LYS A 268 -19.02 6.42 -18.24
CA LYS A 268 -20.41 6.81 -18.56
C LYS A 268 -21.09 7.47 -17.36
N ILE A 269 -20.89 6.91 -16.17
CA ILE A 269 -21.43 7.44 -14.92
C ILE A 269 -20.81 8.80 -14.61
N ALA A 270 -19.49 8.92 -14.72
CA ALA A 270 -18.78 10.17 -14.46
C ALA A 270 -19.19 11.28 -15.43
N LYS A 271 -19.36 10.99 -16.73
CA LYS A 271 -19.87 11.95 -17.71
C LYS A 271 -21.26 12.45 -17.35
N LYS A 272 -22.14 11.56 -16.87
CA LYS A 272 -23.48 11.93 -16.42
C LYS A 272 -23.43 12.82 -15.19
N MET A 273 -22.61 12.46 -14.18
CA MET A 273 -22.45 13.27 -12.96
C MET A 273 -21.86 14.66 -13.24
N LEU A 274 -20.87 14.75 -14.13
CA LEU A 274 -20.27 16.03 -14.51
C LEU A 274 -21.27 16.90 -15.30
N ALA A 275 -22.09 16.29 -16.15
CA ALA A 275 -23.17 17.01 -16.85
C ALA A 275 -24.27 17.50 -15.89
N GLU A 276 -24.64 16.71 -14.87
CA GLU A 276 -25.59 17.11 -13.83
C GLU A 276 -25.03 18.22 -12.92
N ALA A 277 -23.70 18.28 -12.77
CA ALA A 277 -22.99 19.31 -11.99
C ALA A 277 -22.69 20.58 -12.83
N GLU A 278 -23.07 20.62 -14.10
CA GLU A 278 -22.77 21.72 -15.05
C GLU A 278 -21.26 22.04 -15.14
N GLU A 279 -20.40 20.99 -15.01
CA GLU A 279 -18.95 21.12 -15.02
C GLU A 279 -18.41 21.02 -16.47
N GLU A 280 -17.69 22.05 -16.91
CA GLU A 280 -17.00 22.05 -18.21
C GLU A 280 -15.70 21.27 -18.13
N TYR A 281 -15.46 20.36 -19.09
CA TYR A 281 -14.24 19.59 -19.21
C TYR A 281 -13.94 19.21 -20.67
N GLN A 282 -12.67 18.96 -20.95
CA GLN A 282 -12.24 18.38 -22.22
C GLN A 282 -12.13 16.87 -22.09
N LEU A 283 -12.78 16.14 -22.98
CA LEU A 283 -12.75 14.69 -23.02
C LEU A 283 -11.50 14.21 -23.76
N ILE A 284 -10.67 13.41 -23.12
CA ILE A 284 -9.49 12.78 -23.72
C ILE A 284 -9.69 11.27 -23.76
N ASP A 285 -9.62 10.71 -24.96
CA ASP A 285 -9.55 9.27 -25.17
C ASP A 285 -8.11 8.80 -24.86
N ALA A 286 -7.93 8.10 -23.73
CA ALA A 286 -6.61 7.66 -23.24
C ALA A 286 -5.94 6.66 -24.19
N GLU A 287 -6.72 5.86 -24.92
CA GLU A 287 -6.21 4.86 -25.87
C GLU A 287 -5.62 5.53 -27.12
N LYS A 288 -6.21 6.66 -27.51
CA LYS A 288 -5.78 7.41 -28.72
C LYS A 288 -4.74 8.48 -28.43
N ASN A 289 -4.51 8.81 -27.15
CA ASN A 289 -3.61 9.88 -26.72
C ASN A 289 -2.56 9.40 -25.68
N PRO A 290 -1.74 8.39 -26.01
CA PRO A 290 -0.77 7.84 -25.05
C PRO A 290 0.27 8.87 -24.60
N GLU A 291 0.57 9.88 -25.42
CA GLU A 291 1.49 10.97 -25.07
C GLU A 291 0.93 11.83 -23.92
N LEU A 292 -0.37 12.15 -23.96
CA LEU A 292 -1.02 12.90 -22.89
C LEU A 292 -1.15 12.06 -21.62
N VAL A 293 -1.47 10.76 -21.77
CA VAL A 293 -1.50 9.80 -20.66
C VAL A 293 -0.15 9.77 -19.93
N SER A 294 0.94 9.67 -20.66
CA SER A 294 2.30 9.68 -20.10
C SER A 294 2.66 11.03 -19.50
N ARG A 295 2.35 12.14 -20.19
CA ARG A 295 2.66 13.51 -19.76
C ARG A 295 2.00 13.87 -18.43
N TYR A 296 0.76 13.42 -18.23
CA TYR A 296 -0.02 13.72 -17.01
C TYR A 296 -0.02 12.58 -16.00
N GLY A 297 0.78 11.54 -16.20
CA GLY A 297 0.91 10.41 -15.27
C GLY A 297 -0.40 9.66 -15.02
N ILE A 298 -1.25 9.53 -16.05
CA ILE A 298 -2.56 8.89 -15.92
C ILE A 298 -2.36 7.38 -15.81
N MET A 299 -2.66 6.82 -14.65
CA MET A 299 -2.43 5.41 -14.32
C MET A 299 -3.69 4.55 -14.42
N GLN A 300 -4.88 5.17 -14.52
CA GLN A 300 -6.17 4.46 -14.56
C GLN A 300 -7.13 5.09 -15.56
N ALA A 301 -7.94 4.26 -16.21
CA ALA A 301 -9.10 4.72 -16.93
C ALA A 301 -10.06 5.44 -15.98
N LEU A 302 -10.59 6.57 -16.38
CA LEU A 302 -11.33 7.53 -15.56
C LEU A 302 -10.42 8.32 -14.59
N SER A 303 -9.74 9.30 -15.14
CA SER A 303 -9.02 10.31 -14.36
C SER A 303 -9.51 11.70 -14.73
N LEU A 304 -9.93 12.47 -13.74
CA LEU A 304 -10.23 13.90 -13.90
C LEU A 304 -9.07 14.71 -13.32
N ILE A 305 -8.38 15.47 -14.15
CA ILE A 305 -7.28 16.34 -13.73
C ILE A 305 -7.61 17.80 -14.00
N HIS A 306 -7.12 18.64 -13.08
CA HIS A 306 -7.17 20.10 -13.22
C HIS A 306 -5.77 20.60 -13.56
N ILE A 307 -5.65 21.34 -14.65
CA ILE A 307 -4.37 21.93 -15.03
C ILE A 307 -4.50 23.44 -14.92
N SER A 308 -3.71 24.03 -14.04
CA SER A 308 -3.43 25.46 -14.05
C SER A 308 -2.16 25.67 -14.86
N GLU A 309 -2.16 26.54 -15.86
CA GLU A 309 -0.90 26.95 -16.50
C GLU A 309 0.05 27.55 -15.47
N PRO A 310 1.36 27.16 -15.50
CA PRO A 310 2.33 27.81 -14.64
C PRO A 310 2.41 29.29 -15.05
N THR A 311 2.08 30.16 -14.13
CA THR A 311 2.35 31.59 -14.26
C THR A 311 3.85 31.77 -14.57
N ARG A 312 4.14 32.39 -15.72
CA ARG A 312 5.47 32.80 -16.14
C ARG A 312 6.12 33.76 -15.16
#